data_b8c3e251d0c5bdcf318ad7203cf91cb1
#
_entry.id   b8c3e251d0c5bdcf318ad7203cf91cb1
#
_cell.length_a   1.000
_cell.length_b   1.000
_cell.length_c   1.000
_cell.angle_alpha   90.00
_cell.angle_beta   90.00
_cell.angle_gamma   90.00
#
_symmetry.space_group_name_H-M   'P 1'
#
loop_
_entity.id
_entity.type
_entity.pdbx_description
1 polymer ?
#
loop_
_entity_poly.entity_id
_entity_poly.type
_entity_poly.pdbx_seq_one_letter_code
_entity_poly.pdbx_strand_id
1 'polypeptide(L)'
;MSESRAGDMIGRRRFVAGAVAAGFTGSAWANFPSVASDDIAVWHNETELVSPVVYGQYMKDGGTRGFACLEKLEKAFEKVMREVKDTKVDGIPAVWSVYNMGYVIKTRKSLFSIDLVHRRDMEFAAMLDFALVTHNHGDHYRKDLCRAIAGRRKPVISNFIPVRGYTRAKKTFKIRDVEIRTSLIDHNDWLIDFTTAFEIKVGNWSLYHTGDSGRGTEPKLETAWGRPDLWLFFPGCGIDTVKAVAKIKAKRIVFGHLWELGHRQNHRGRLDEPLLRRALANAAKGGCKNTSLAFWGDRIV
;
A
#
# COMPACT_ATOMS: atom_id res chain seq x y z
N MET A 1 20.69 -53.63 5.75
CA MET A 1 21.44 -52.81 6.72
C MET A 1 22.14 -51.72 5.98
N SER A 2 21.74 -50.55 6.14
CA SER A 2 22.40 -49.23 6.22
C SER A 2 21.41 -48.13 5.79
N GLU A 3 20.87 -47.55 6.80
CA GLU A 3 20.09 -46.28 6.71
C GLU A 3 21.08 -45.14 6.37
N SER A 4 20.75 -44.31 5.38
CA SER A 4 21.40 -43.04 5.20
C SER A 4 20.40 -41.91 5.53
N ARG A 5 20.68 -41.23 6.62
CA ARG A 5 20.02 -40.02 7.07
C ARG A 5 20.27 -38.89 6.08
N ALA A 6 19.22 -38.34 5.52
CA ALA A 6 19.26 -37.04 4.86
C ALA A 6 19.10 -35.94 5.92
N GLY A 7 20.12 -35.15 6.09
CA GLY A 7 20.20 -34.09 7.11
C GLY A 7 19.47 -32.84 6.69
N ASP A 8 18.78 -32.36 7.67
CA ASP A 8 18.12 -31.05 7.79
C ASP A 8 19.09 -29.89 7.56
N MET A 9 18.90 -29.10 6.52
CA MET A 9 19.55 -27.79 6.36
C MET A 9 18.51 -26.69 6.23
N ILE A 10 17.81 -26.42 7.32
CA ILE A 10 17.06 -25.16 7.45
C ILE A 10 18.03 -24.10 7.99
N GLY A 11 18.55 -23.30 7.07
CA GLY A 11 19.39 -22.14 7.41
C GLY A 11 18.63 -21.09 8.22
N ARG A 12 18.88 -21.04 9.51
CA ARG A 12 18.42 -19.98 10.42
C ARG A 12 19.12 -18.67 10.03
N ARG A 13 18.47 -17.80 9.28
CA ARG A 13 18.89 -16.40 9.18
C ARG A 13 18.48 -15.68 10.44
N ARG A 14 19.46 -15.24 11.23
CA ARG A 14 19.30 -14.39 12.39
C ARG A 14 18.86 -12.99 11.94
N PHE A 15 17.67 -12.57 12.34
CA PHE A 15 17.28 -11.17 12.34
C PHE A 15 18.08 -10.46 13.44
N VAL A 16 18.97 -9.57 13.07
CA VAL A 16 19.62 -8.66 14.01
C VAL A 16 18.68 -7.48 14.21
N ALA A 17 17.99 -7.46 15.34
CA ALA A 17 17.28 -6.29 15.84
C ALA A 17 18.33 -5.31 16.38
N GLY A 18 18.77 -4.36 15.57
CA GLY A 18 19.60 -3.24 15.99
C GLY A 18 18.73 -2.15 16.58
N ALA A 19 18.75 -2.00 17.91
CA ALA A 19 18.25 -0.80 18.57
C ALA A 19 19.25 0.33 18.31
N VAL A 20 18.80 1.42 17.66
CA VAL A 20 19.56 2.67 17.57
C VAL A 20 18.76 3.75 18.29
N ALA A 21 19.30 4.15 19.44
CA ALA A 21 18.87 5.35 20.16
C ALA A 21 19.71 6.54 19.68
N ALA A 22 19.05 7.70 19.54
CA ALA A 22 19.53 9.08 19.66
C ALA A 22 20.40 9.68 18.55
N GLY A 23 19.95 10.84 18.04
CA GLY A 23 20.76 11.83 17.35
C GLY A 23 20.15 12.28 16.01
N PHE A 24 19.07 13.06 16.04
CA PHE A 24 18.49 13.65 14.82
C PHE A 24 19.24 14.94 14.43
N THR A 25 20.24 14.80 13.58
CA THR A 25 20.69 15.87 12.69
C THR A 25 21.05 15.26 11.34
N GLY A 26 20.24 15.54 10.30
CA GLY A 26 20.61 15.32 8.89
C GLY A 26 20.53 13.89 8.37
N SER A 27 19.57 13.61 7.47
CA SER A 27 19.50 12.45 6.58
C SER A 27 19.15 11.07 7.17
N ALA A 28 18.00 10.96 7.85
CA ALA A 28 17.46 9.65 8.28
C ALA A 28 16.94 8.73 7.14
N TRP A 29 17.22 9.05 5.87
CA TRP A 29 16.66 8.35 4.69
C TRP A 29 17.63 7.41 3.98
N ALA A 30 18.82 7.20 4.51
CA ALA A 30 19.93 6.64 3.72
C ALA A 30 19.99 5.11 3.61
N ASN A 31 19.28 4.32 4.42
CA ASN A 31 19.50 2.88 4.45
C ASN A 31 18.21 2.05 4.61
N PHE A 32 17.32 2.08 3.60
CA PHE A 32 16.42 0.95 3.41
C PHE A 32 17.05 0.00 2.38
N PRO A 33 17.13 -1.31 2.66
CA PRO A 33 17.74 -2.25 1.74
C PRO A 33 16.99 -2.22 0.41
N SER A 34 17.75 -2.09 -0.69
CA SER A 34 17.21 -2.39 -2.01
C SER A 34 16.72 -3.83 -1.99
N VAL A 35 15.48 -4.07 -2.40
CA VAL A 35 14.93 -5.42 -2.46
C VAL A 35 15.77 -6.24 -3.43
N ALA A 36 16.37 -7.33 -2.93
CA ALA A 36 17.13 -8.22 -3.77
C ALA A 36 16.20 -8.87 -4.81
N SER A 37 16.71 -9.06 -6.03
CA SER A 37 15.94 -9.66 -7.13
C SER A 37 15.33 -11.01 -6.79
N ASP A 38 15.99 -11.76 -5.91
CA ASP A 38 15.58 -13.11 -5.51
C ASP A 38 14.32 -13.11 -4.63
N ASP A 39 14.09 -12.05 -3.84
CA ASP A 39 12.89 -11.91 -3.01
C ASP A 39 11.62 -11.74 -3.88
N ILE A 40 11.75 -11.11 -5.04
CA ILE A 40 10.64 -10.89 -5.98
C ILE A 40 10.17 -12.22 -6.57
N ALA A 41 11.08 -13.06 -7.00
CA ALA A 41 10.77 -14.34 -7.63
C ALA A 41 10.09 -15.32 -6.64
N VAL A 42 10.56 -15.36 -5.39
CA VAL A 42 9.96 -16.20 -4.33
C VAL A 42 8.51 -15.82 -4.07
N TRP A 43 8.21 -14.54 -3.96
CA TRP A 43 6.84 -14.07 -3.74
C TRP A 43 5.92 -14.37 -4.91
N HIS A 44 6.41 -14.18 -6.14
CA HIS A 44 5.64 -14.42 -7.36
C HIS A 44 5.17 -15.88 -7.44
N ASN A 45 6.09 -16.84 -7.28
CA ASN A 45 5.77 -18.26 -7.35
C ASN A 45 4.76 -18.72 -6.29
N GLU A 46 4.79 -18.16 -5.08
CA GLU A 46 3.86 -18.55 -4.04
C GLU A 46 2.44 -18.01 -4.22
N THR A 47 2.29 -16.85 -4.86
CA THR A 47 0.98 -16.19 -5.04
C THR A 47 0.23 -16.65 -6.30
N GLU A 48 0.91 -17.22 -7.28
CA GLU A 48 0.27 -17.71 -8.52
C GLU A 48 -0.70 -18.88 -8.29
N LEU A 49 -0.56 -19.60 -7.19
CA LEU A 49 -1.38 -20.77 -6.89
C LEU A 49 -2.79 -20.45 -6.39
N VAL A 50 -3.06 -19.20 -6.02
CA VAL A 50 -4.37 -18.80 -5.48
C VAL A 50 -5.29 -18.31 -6.60
N SER A 51 -6.30 -19.14 -6.92
CA SER A 51 -7.34 -18.72 -7.86
C SER A 51 -8.30 -17.70 -7.24
N PRO A 52 -9.04 -16.92 -8.05
CA PRO A 52 -10.08 -16.01 -7.54
C PRO A 52 -11.14 -16.69 -6.67
N VAL A 53 -11.46 -17.95 -6.95
CA VAL A 53 -12.40 -18.73 -6.15
C VAL A 53 -11.84 -19.02 -4.77
N VAL A 54 -10.59 -19.47 -4.71
CA VAL A 54 -9.87 -19.74 -3.44
C VAL A 54 -9.75 -18.45 -2.63
N TYR A 55 -9.36 -17.35 -3.27
CA TYR A 55 -9.28 -16.05 -2.59
C TYR A 55 -10.66 -15.59 -2.08
N GLY A 56 -11.70 -15.74 -2.88
CA GLY A 56 -13.08 -15.43 -2.48
C GLY A 56 -13.53 -16.25 -1.26
N GLN A 57 -13.20 -17.53 -1.21
CA GLN A 57 -13.49 -18.40 -0.06
C GLN A 57 -12.69 -17.97 1.18
N TYR A 58 -11.39 -17.70 1.03
CA TYR A 58 -10.55 -17.15 2.08
C TYR A 58 -11.13 -15.85 2.66
N MET A 59 -11.56 -14.92 1.81
CA MET A 59 -12.17 -13.66 2.26
C MET A 59 -13.48 -13.87 3.02
N LYS A 60 -14.20 -14.96 2.79
CA LYS A 60 -15.47 -15.28 3.43
C LYS A 60 -15.29 -15.97 4.77
N ASP A 61 -14.49 -17.02 4.85
CA ASP A 61 -14.41 -17.90 6.02
C ASP A 61 -12.99 -18.09 6.59
N GLY A 62 -11.97 -17.56 5.93
CA GLY A 62 -10.58 -17.59 6.41
C GLY A 62 -9.85 -18.91 6.19
N GLY A 63 -10.36 -19.78 5.35
CA GLY A 63 -9.66 -21.02 5.01
C GLY A 63 -8.33 -20.80 4.32
N THR A 64 -7.20 -21.02 5.00
CA THR A 64 -5.85 -20.88 4.44
C THR A 64 -5.20 -22.20 4.05
N ARG A 65 -5.82 -23.31 4.32
CA ARG A 65 -5.24 -24.67 4.21
C ARG A 65 -4.68 -24.91 2.81
N GLY A 66 -3.41 -25.24 2.75
CA GLY A 66 -2.70 -25.59 1.52
C GLY A 66 -2.21 -24.39 0.67
N PHE A 67 -2.39 -23.16 1.14
CA PHE A 67 -1.95 -21.95 0.44
C PHE A 67 -1.04 -21.10 1.34
N ALA A 68 0.27 -21.27 1.20
CA ALA A 68 1.26 -20.56 2.01
C ALA A 68 1.15 -19.02 1.90
N CYS A 69 0.76 -18.51 0.73
CA CYS A 69 0.55 -17.07 0.55
C CYS A 69 -0.64 -16.53 1.37
N LEU A 70 -1.72 -17.28 1.56
CA LEU A 70 -2.84 -16.88 2.43
C LEU A 70 -2.44 -16.89 3.90
N GLU A 71 -1.63 -17.87 4.32
CA GLU A 71 -1.06 -17.86 5.68
C GLU A 71 -0.11 -16.67 5.89
N LYS A 72 0.67 -16.30 4.87
CA LYS A 72 1.51 -15.11 4.91
C LYS A 72 0.68 -13.85 5.05
N LEU A 73 -0.43 -13.75 4.32
CA LEU A 73 -1.33 -12.60 4.40
C LEU A 73 -1.94 -12.46 5.80
N GLU A 74 -2.35 -13.56 6.42
CA GLU A 74 -2.84 -13.54 7.81
C GLU A 74 -1.75 -13.09 8.80
N LYS A 75 -0.56 -13.69 8.72
CA LYS A 75 0.56 -13.31 9.59
C LYS A 75 0.98 -11.86 9.40
N ALA A 76 0.93 -11.36 8.15
CA ALA A 76 1.20 -9.96 7.83
C ALA A 76 0.17 -9.03 8.50
N PHE A 77 -1.12 -9.35 8.39
CA PHE A 77 -2.16 -8.60 9.06
C PHE A 77 -2.02 -8.58 10.58
N GLU A 78 -1.75 -9.72 11.21
CA GLU A 78 -1.51 -9.84 12.64
C GLU A 78 -0.30 -9.01 13.10
N LYS A 79 0.78 -9.03 12.30
CA LYS A 79 1.94 -8.19 12.53
C LYS A 79 1.58 -6.71 12.53
N VAL A 80 0.86 -6.25 11.48
CA VAL A 80 0.42 -4.84 11.38
C VAL A 80 -0.46 -4.47 12.56
N MET A 81 -1.45 -5.30 12.92
CA MET A 81 -2.33 -5.05 14.05
C MET A 81 -1.57 -4.89 15.37
N ARG A 82 -0.56 -5.71 15.62
CA ARG A 82 0.30 -5.62 16.80
C ARG A 82 1.15 -4.37 16.75
N GLU A 83 1.88 -4.15 15.66
CA GLU A 83 2.78 -3.01 15.53
C GLU A 83 2.05 -1.66 15.60
N VAL A 84 0.86 -1.57 15.02
CA VAL A 84 0.01 -0.36 15.12
C VAL A 84 -0.33 -0.03 16.57
N LYS A 85 -0.61 -1.04 17.41
CA LYS A 85 -0.90 -0.83 18.83
C LYS A 85 0.34 -0.38 19.60
N ASP A 86 1.47 -1.03 19.36
CA ASP A 86 2.68 -0.87 20.14
C ASP A 86 3.53 0.35 19.72
N THR A 87 3.41 0.79 18.45
CA THR A 87 4.22 1.89 17.94
C THR A 87 3.74 3.23 18.50
N LYS A 88 4.65 3.94 19.18
CA LYS A 88 4.48 5.37 19.47
C LYS A 88 5.07 6.19 18.33
N VAL A 89 4.32 7.19 17.85
CA VAL A 89 4.74 8.09 16.79
C VAL A 89 5.00 9.47 17.38
N ASP A 90 6.21 9.97 17.16
CA ASP A 90 6.62 11.32 17.53
C ASP A 90 7.40 11.92 16.34
N GLY A 91 6.70 12.68 15.49
CA GLY A 91 7.27 13.28 14.26
C GLY A 91 6.74 12.64 12.97
N ILE A 92 7.58 11.88 12.27
CA ILE A 92 7.20 11.27 10.98
C ILE A 92 6.18 10.15 11.21
N PRO A 93 5.08 10.09 10.43
CA PRO A 93 4.09 9.02 10.52
C PRO A 93 4.69 7.63 10.29
N ALA A 94 4.16 6.63 10.98
CA ALA A 94 4.43 5.24 10.67
C ALA A 94 3.41 4.75 9.62
N VAL A 95 3.89 4.03 8.60
CA VAL A 95 3.11 3.55 7.47
C VAL A 95 3.34 2.05 7.31
N TRP A 96 2.27 1.25 7.31
CA TRP A 96 2.31 -0.18 7.07
C TRP A 96 1.55 -0.55 5.81
N SER A 97 2.14 -1.41 4.99
CA SER A 97 1.46 -2.10 3.90
C SER A 97 0.63 -3.26 4.46
N VAL A 98 -0.59 -3.40 4.00
CA VAL A 98 -1.46 -4.54 4.37
C VAL A 98 -1.62 -5.48 3.19
N TYR A 99 -2.29 -5.02 2.14
CA TYR A 99 -2.55 -5.81 0.93
C TYR A 99 -2.79 -4.87 -0.25
N ASN A 100 -2.27 -5.19 -1.43
CA ASN A 100 -2.36 -4.37 -2.65
C ASN A 100 -1.93 -2.91 -2.41
N MET A 101 -2.84 -1.96 -2.63
CA MET A 101 -2.65 -0.54 -2.32
C MET A 101 -3.23 -0.18 -0.94
N GLY A 102 -3.47 -1.18 -0.09
CA GLY A 102 -4.00 -0.99 1.26
C GLY A 102 -2.92 -0.67 2.27
N TYR A 103 -3.08 0.45 2.96
CA TYR A 103 -2.14 0.93 3.98
C TYR A 103 -2.85 1.34 5.25
N VAL A 104 -2.17 1.15 6.39
CA VAL A 104 -2.53 1.74 7.68
C VAL A 104 -1.47 2.75 8.06
N ILE A 105 -1.89 3.93 8.47
CA ILE A 105 -1.01 5.06 8.78
C ILE A 105 -1.33 5.57 10.17
N LYS A 106 -0.30 5.67 11.00
CA LYS A 106 -0.37 6.20 12.36
C LYS A 106 0.46 7.47 12.47
N THR A 107 -0.17 8.52 12.95
CA THR A 107 0.47 9.77 13.30
C THR A 107 0.49 9.92 14.83
N ARG A 108 0.98 11.04 15.33
CA ARG A 108 0.91 11.35 16.76
C ARG A 108 -0.53 11.40 17.30
N LYS A 109 -1.50 11.85 16.48
CA LYS A 109 -2.89 12.09 16.92
C LYS A 109 -3.93 11.31 16.14
N SER A 110 -3.56 10.63 15.07
CA SER A 110 -4.50 9.97 14.17
C SER A 110 -4.05 8.56 13.80
N LEU A 111 -5.03 7.68 13.60
CA LEU A 111 -4.87 6.38 12.95
C LEU A 111 -5.87 6.32 11.81
N PHE A 112 -5.42 6.07 10.59
CA PHE A 112 -6.28 5.99 9.42
C PHE A 112 -5.78 4.97 8.41
N SER A 113 -6.64 4.62 7.46
CA SER A 113 -6.31 3.70 6.38
C SER A 113 -6.52 4.31 5.01
N ILE A 114 -5.80 3.78 4.03
CA ILE A 114 -6.03 3.97 2.60
C ILE A 114 -6.28 2.58 2.01
N ASP A 115 -7.36 2.41 1.24
CA ASP A 115 -7.71 1.19 0.50
C ASP A 115 -7.55 -0.12 1.30
N LEU A 116 -7.90 -0.08 2.58
CA LEU A 116 -7.71 -1.22 3.47
C LEU A 116 -8.66 -2.36 3.09
N VAL A 117 -8.09 -3.45 2.60
CA VAL A 117 -8.80 -4.69 2.25
C VAL A 117 -8.13 -5.87 2.94
N HIS A 118 -8.88 -6.55 3.79
CA HIS A 118 -8.52 -7.83 4.40
C HIS A 118 -9.78 -8.49 4.92
N ARG A 119 -9.83 -9.82 5.06
CA ARG A 119 -11.01 -10.47 5.62
C ARG A 119 -11.30 -10.06 7.08
N ARG A 120 -10.27 -9.65 7.81
CA ARG A 120 -10.34 -9.17 9.20
C ARG A 120 -10.27 -7.65 9.33
N ASP A 121 -10.48 -6.89 8.26
CA ASP A 121 -10.37 -5.44 8.24
C ASP A 121 -11.30 -4.74 9.26
N MET A 122 -12.41 -5.38 9.61
CA MET A 122 -13.34 -4.90 10.64
C MET A 122 -12.70 -4.74 12.03
N GLU A 123 -11.57 -5.41 12.30
CA GLU A 123 -10.84 -5.22 13.57
C GLU A 123 -10.25 -3.80 13.66
N PHE A 124 -10.00 -3.14 12.53
CA PHE A 124 -9.58 -1.74 12.48
C PHE A 124 -10.74 -0.74 12.65
N ALA A 125 -11.99 -1.11 12.40
CA ALA A 125 -13.12 -0.18 12.32
C ALA A 125 -13.30 0.70 13.57
N ALA A 126 -13.04 0.17 14.77
CA ALA A 126 -13.13 0.93 16.02
C ALA A 126 -11.92 1.85 16.22
N MET A 127 -10.74 1.44 15.76
CA MET A 127 -9.47 2.11 15.99
C MET A 127 -9.26 3.30 15.04
N LEU A 128 -9.68 3.15 13.77
CA LEU A 128 -9.48 4.19 12.76
C LEU A 128 -10.25 5.46 13.09
N ASP A 129 -9.63 6.62 12.89
CA ASP A 129 -10.25 7.95 12.99
C ASP A 129 -10.97 8.33 11.71
N PHE A 130 -10.49 7.84 10.56
CA PHE A 130 -11.09 7.99 9.24
C PHE A 130 -10.52 6.96 8.28
N ALA A 131 -11.13 6.85 7.09
CA ALA A 131 -10.60 6.04 6.00
C ALA A 131 -10.59 6.83 4.69
N LEU A 132 -9.65 6.51 3.83
CA LEU A 132 -9.52 6.99 2.45
C LEU A 132 -9.74 5.82 1.51
N VAL A 133 -10.56 6.00 0.47
CA VAL A 133 -10.81 4.96 -0.54
C VAL A 133 -10.66 5.59 -1.91
N THR A 134 -9.72 5.08 -2.69
CA THR A 134 -9.37 5.66 -4.00
C THR A 134 -10.46 5.42 -5.03
N HIS A 135 -10.98 4.20 -5.14
CA HIS A 135 -12.03 3.84 -6.09
C HIS A 135 -12.79 2.57 -5.66
N ASN A 136 -13.80 2.15 -6.39
CA ASN A 136 -14.77 1.12 -5.98
C ASN A 136 -14.44 -0.31 -6.45
N HIS A 137 -13.20 -0.63 -6.80
CA HIS A 137 -12.81 -2.01 -7.07
C HIS A 137 -12.68 -2.81 -5.76
N GLY A 138 -12.94 -4.11 -5.84
CA GLY A 138 -13.06 -4.99 -4.67
C GLY A 138 -11.75 -5.18 -3.89
N ASP A 139 -10.63 -4.92 -4.49
CA ASP A 139 -9.29 -4.96 -3.91
C ASP A 139 -8.83 -3.62 -3.28
N HIS A 140 -9.68 -2.57 -3.40
CA HIS A 140 -9.49 -1.25 -2.76
C HIS A 140 -10.61 -0.87 -1.81
N TYR A 141 -11.79 -1.50 -1.94
CA TYR A 141 -12.99 -1.10 -1.25
C TYR A 141 -13.66 -2.23 -0.47
N ARG A 142 -13.85 -2.01 0.83
CA ARG A 142 -14.60 -2.89 1.73
C ARG A 142 -15.81 -2.15 2.28
N LYS A 143 -16.98 -2.52 1.73
CA LYS A 143 -18.26 -1.86 2.04
C LYS A 143 -18.58 -1.87 3.53
N ASP A 144 -18.38 -3.02 4.19
CA ASP A 144 -18.73 -3.19 5.61
C ASP A 144 -17.80 -2.40 6.52
N LEU A 145 -16.50 -2.35 6.23
CA LEU A 145 -15.55 -1.50 6.93
C LEU A 145 -15.94 -0.02 6.81
N CYS A 146 -16.21 0.45 5.60
CA CYS A 146 -16.60 1.84 5.36
C CYS A 146 -17.91 2.19 6.08
N ARG A 147 -18.89 1.30 6.06
CA ARG A 147 -20.15 1.47 6.80
C ARG A 147 -19.93 1.52 8.31
N ALA A 148 -19.08 0.65 8.85
CA ALA A 148 -18.78 0.62 10.27
C ALA A 148 -18.05 1.90 10.74
N ILE A 149 -17.15 2.46 9.92
CA ILE A 149 -16.48 3.74 10.18
C ILE A 149 -17.48 4.88 10.13
N ALA A 150 -18.28 4.97 9.06
CA ALA A 150 -19.31 6.00 8.88
C ALA A 150 -20.38 5.95 9.97
N GLY A 151 -20.82 4.75 10.39
CA GLY A 151 -21.76 4.55 11.50
C GLY A 151 -21.26 5.09 12.84
N ARG A 152 -19.94 5.20 13.01
CA ARG A 152 -19.30 5.88 14.15
C ARG A 152 -19.12 7.37 13.95
N ARG A 153 -19.76 7.96 12.94
CA ARG A 153 -19.66 9.37 12.53
C ARG A 153 -18.24 9.79 12.12
N LYS A 154 -17.39 8.84 11.80
CA LYS A 154 -16.03 9.10 11.31
C LYS A 154 -16.04 9.26 9.78
N PRO A 155 -15.22 10.13 9.20
CA PRO A 155 -15.20 10.35 7.75
C PRO A 155 -14.69 9.12 6.98
N VAL A 156 -15.31 8.88 5.80
CA VAL A 156 -14.76 8.03 4.75
C VAL A 156 -14.62 8.90 3.51
N ILE A 157 -13.40 9.27 3.16
CA ILE A 157 -13.14 10.18 2.04
C ILE A 157 -13.02 9.35 0.76
N SER A 158 -13.91 9.60 -0.18
CA SER A 158 -13.97 8.94 -1.48
C SER A 158 -14.79 9.75 -2.48
N ASN A 159 -14.73 9.37 -3.76
CA ASN A 159 -15.53 9.98 -4.84
C ASN A 159 -16.83 9.22 -5.17
N PHE A 160 -17.16 8.15 -4.43
CA PHE A 160 -18.31 7.29 -4.75
C PHE A 160 -19.13 6.84 -3.51
N ILE A 161 -18.62 6.96 -2.29
CA ILE A 161 -19.33 6.56 -1.06
C ILE A 161 -20.08 7.80 -0.52
N PRO A 162 -21.43 7.87 -0.56
CA PRO A 162 -22.20 9.05 -0.18
C PRO A 162 -22.34 9.18 1.34
N VAL A 163 -21.24 9.38 2.04
CA VAL A 163 -21.15 9.61 3.49
C VAL A 163 -20.30 10.83 3.78
N ARG A 164 -20.12 11.17 5.06
CA ARG A 164 -19.23 12.26 5.46
C ARG A 164 -17.82 12.03 4.91
N GLY A 165 -17.37 12.88 4.01
CA GLY A 165 -16.10 12.77 3.28
C GLY A 165 -16.27 12.61 1.77
N TYR A 166 -17.49 12.35 1.28
CA TYR A 166 -17.76 12.27 -0.16
C TYR A 166 -17.34 13.56 -0.88
N THR A 167 -16.61 13.42 -1.97
CA THR A 167 -16.27 14.52 -2.87
C THR A 167 -15.82 14.02 -4.24
N ARG A 168 -16.29 14.70 -5.29
CA ARG A 168 -15.80 14.55 -6.67
C ARG A 168 -15.00 15.78 -7.13
N ALA A 169 -14.64 16.65 -6.20
CA ALA A 169 -13.89 17.86 -6.48
C ALA A 169 -12.52 17.83 -5.79
N LYS A 170 -11.62 18.68 -6.27
CA LYS A 170 -10.40 19.03 -5.52
C LYS A 170 -10.84 19.68 -4.21
N LYS A 171 -10.55 19.02 -3.10
CA LYS A 171 -10.95 19.47 -1.78
C LYS A 171 -9.87 19.16 -0.76
N THR A 172 -9.71 20.03 0.20
CA THR A 172 -8.83 19.81 1.35
C THR A 172 -9.68 19.52 2.57
N PHE A 173 -9.33 18.43 3.26
CA PHE A 173 -9.88 18.03 4.54
C PHE A 173 -8.80 18.22 5.61
N LYS A 174 -9.21 18.63 6.79
CA LYS A 174 -8.34 18.66 7.97
C LYS A 174 -8.97 17.80 9.06
N ILE A 175 -8.28 16.74 9.45
CA ILE A 175 -8.72 15.81 10.48
C ILE A 175 -7.59 15.66 11.49
N ARG A 176 -7.78 16.26 12.67
CA ARG A 176 -6.76 16.31 13.73
C ARG A 176 -5.43 16.91 13.21
N ASP A 177 -4.36 16.11 13.16
CA ASP A 177 -3.03 16.51 12.71
C ASP A 177 -2.74 16.18 11.24
N VAL A 178 -3.78 15.73 10.50
CA VAL A 178 -3.65 15.32 9.09
C VAL A 178 -4.40 16.29 8.18
N GLU A 179 -3.73 16.79 7.16
CA GLU A 179 -4.34 17.50 6.03
C GLU A 179 -4.37 16.55 4.82
N ILE A 180 -5.53 16.45 4.16
CA ILE A 180 -5.74 15.54 3.03
C ILE A 180 -6.31 16.35 1.88
N ARG A 181 -5.64 16.35 0.73
CA ARG A 181 -6.14 16.93 -0.50
C ARG A 181 -6.52 15.83 -1.48
N THR A 182 -7.68 15.97 -2.10
CA THR A 182 -8.19 15.05 -3.11
C THR A 182 -8.05 15.66 -4.50
N SER A 183 -7.76 14.81 -5.49
CA SER A 183 -7.91 15.10 -6.93
C SER A 183 -8.42 13.87 -7.64
N LEU A 184 -9.14 14.06 -8.76
CA LEU A 184 -9.59 12.93 -9.58
C LEU A 184 -8.57 12.66 -10.68
N ILE A 185 -8.29 11.39 -10.88
CA ILE A 185 -7.38 10.88 -11.92
C ILE A 185 -8.02 9.69 -12.63
N ASP A 186 -7.44 9.32 -13.78
CA ASP A 186 -7.95 8.23 -14.58
C ASP A 186 -7.37 6.89 -14.12
N HIS A 187 -8.24 5.89 -14.05
CA HIS A 187 -7.84 4.51 -13.83
C HIS A 187 -7.30 3.86 -15.12
N ASN A 188 -7.93 4.20 -16.24
CA ASN A 188 -7.54 3.80 -17.60
C ASN A 188 -8.29 4.68 -18.62
N ASP A 189 -8.13 4.37 -19.91
CA ASP A 189 -8.76 5.12 -21.01
C ASP A 189 -10.30 5.18 -20.96
N TRP A 190 -10.96 4.27 -20.21
CA TRP A 190 -12.42 4.16 -20.11
C TRP A 190 -12.97 4.68 -18.78
N LEU A 191 -12.18 4.60 -17.72
CA LEU A 191 -12.55 5.00 -16.37
C LEU A 191 -11.90 6.36 -16.04
N ILE A 192 -12.40 7.40 -16.69
CA ILE A 192 -11.98 8.78 -16.55
C ILE A 192 -12.48 9.34 -15.23
N ASP A 193 -11.63 10.07 -14.48
CA ASP A 193 -11.95 10.65 -13.16
C ASP A 193 -12.52 9.62 -12.16
N PHE A 194 -12.10 8.37 -12.31
CA PHE A 194 -12.61 7.26 -11.55
C PHE A 194 -11.88 7.07 -10.22
N THR A 195 -10.60 7.35 -10.20
CA THR A 195 -9.73 7.18 -9.02
C THR A 195 -9.52 8.50 -8.31
N THR A 196 -9.60 8.50 -6.98
CA THR A 196 -9.21 9.63 -6.14
C THR A 196 -7.75 9.50 -5.77
N ALA A 197 -6.92 10.43 -6.17
CA ALA A 197 -5.58 10.58 -5.64
C ALA A 197 -5.62 11.38 -4.34
N PHE A 198 -4.83 10.95 -3.36
CA PHE A 198 -4.72 11.57 -2.06
C PHE A 198 -3.32 12.14 -1.86
N GLU A 199 -3.23 13.45 -1.67
CA GLU A 199 -2.04 14.09 -1.12
C GLU A 199 -2.28 14.31 0.37
N ILE A 200 -1.38 13.81 1.22
CA ILE A 200 -1.54 13.76 2.68
C ILE A 200 -0.35 14.48 3.30
N LYS A 201 -0.63 15.40 4.22
CA LYS A 201 0.38 16.16 4.94
C LYS A 201 0.24 16.00 6.44
N VAL A 202 1.34 15.76 7.12
CA VAL A 202 1.44 15.68 8.57
C VAL A 202 2.67 16.48 9.02
N GLY A 203 2.44 17.68 9.56
CA GLY A 203 3.52 18.61 9.82
C GLY A 203 4.27 18.98 8.53
N ASN A 204 5.57 18.70 8.50
CA ASN A 204 6.42 18.95 7.33
C ASN A 204 6.60 17.72 6.42
N TRP A 205 6.03 16.58 6.77
CA TRP A 205 6.09 15.36 5.99
C TRP A 205 4.85 15.20 5.11
N SER A 206 5.05 14.67 3.90
CA SER A 206 3.98 14.48 2.93
C SER A 206 4.04 13.13 2.21
N LEU A 207 2.86 12.61 1.93
CA LEU A 207 2.64 11.36 1.20
C LEU A 207 1.70 11.62 0.04
N TYR A 208 1.98 11.02 -1.12
CA TYR A 208 1.10 10.97 -2.26
C TYR A 208 0.67 9.51 -2.51
N HIS A 209 -0.62 9.28 -2.69
CA HIS A 209 -1.17 7.96 -3.03
C HIS A 209 -2.09 8.12 -4.22
N THR A 210 -1.81 7.40 -5.30
CA THR A 210 -2.53 7.56 -6.57
C THR A 210 -3.43 6.39 -6.91
N GLY A 211 -3.58 5.42 -5.98
CA GLY A 211 -4.35 4.21 -6.27
C GLY A 211 -3.91 3.60 -7.59
N ASP A 212 -4.87 3.09 -8.34
CA ASP A 212 -4.68 2.55 -9.68
C ASP A 212 -4.71 3.67 -10.71
N SER A 213 -3.59 4.34 -10.86
CA SER A 213 -3.42 5.42 -11.85
C SER A 213 -3.09 4.85 -13.23
N GLY A 214 -3.90 5.20 -14.23
CA GLY A 214 -3.84 4.60 -15.55
C GLY A 214 -3.28 5.48 -16.65
N ARG A 215 -3.34 4.94 -17.86
CA ARG A 215 -2.88 5.61 -19.06
C ARG A 215 -3.56 6.97 -19.24
N GLY A 216 -2.77 7.98 -19.61
CA GLY A 216 -3.27 9.33 -19.89
C GLY A 216 -3.52 10.19 -18.65
N THR A 217 -3.32 9.66 -17.45
CA THR A 217 -3.54 10.41 -16.21
C THR A 217 -2.40 11.37 -15.85
N GLU A 218 -1.24 11.28 -16.49
CA GLU A 218 -0.04 12.06 -16.15
C GLU A 218 -0.31 13.58 -16.08
N PRO A 219 -1.10 14.19 -16.97
CA PRO A 219 -1.45 15.60 -16.88
C PRO A 219 -2.23 15.96 -15.61
N LYS A 220 -3.03 15.04 -15.07
CA LYS A 220 -3.86 15.24 -13.89
C LYS A 220 -3.11 15.05 -12.57
N LEU A 221 -1.93 14.40 -12.60
CA LEU A 221 -1.11 14.25 -11.40
C LEU A 221 -0.60 15.61 -10.95
N GLU A 222 -0.84 15.95 -9.70
CA GLU A 222 -0.42 17.21 -9.12
C GLU A 222 -0.21 17.10 -7.60
N THR A 223 0.67 17.92 -7.08
CA THR A 223 0.91 18.08 -5.66
C THR A 223 0.87 19.56 -5.30
N ALA A 224 0.12 19.92 -4.24
CA ALA A 224 -0.01 21.29 -3.78
C ALA A 224 1.07 21.68 -2.78
N TRP A 225 1.64 20.69 -2.10
CA TRP A 225 2.62 20.91 -1.03
C TRP A 225 4.06 20.63 -1.47
N GLY A 226 4.30 20.67 -2.78
CA GLY A 226 5.62 20.44 -3.37
C GLY A 226 5.94 18.96 -3.54
N ARG A 227 7.23 18.61 -3.48
CA ARG A 227 7.70 17.24 -3.67
C ARG A 227 7.27 16.35 -2.50
N PRO A 228 6.48 15.27 -2.73
CA PRO A 228 6.13 14.36 -1.66
C PRO A 228 7.37 13.67 -1.08
N ASP A 229 7.38 13.46 0.23
CA ASP A 229 8.43 12.65 0.88
C ASP A 229 8.29 11.19 0.48
N LEU A 230 7.05 10.72 0.33
CA LEU A 230 6.72 9.36 -0.07
C LEU A 230 5.63 9.36 -1.14
N TRP A 231 5.80 8.55 -2.18
CA TRP A 231 4.74 8.24 -3.14
C TRP A 231 4.47 6.74 -3.13
N LEU A 232 3.26 6.37 -2.73
CA LEU A 232 2.73 5.01 -2.85
C LEU A 232 2.13 4.87 -4.24
N PHE A 233 2.74 4.05 -5.08
CA PHE A 233 2.51 4.08 -6.51
C PHE A 233 2.29 2.68 -7.10
N PHE A 234 1.31 2.57 -7.99
CA PHE A 234 1.07 1.39 -8.82
C PHE A 234 1.10 1.75 -10.31
N PRO A 235 2.03 1.20 -11.08
CA PRO A 235 2.18 1.51 -12.51
C PRO A 235 1.42 0.55 -13.44
N GLY A 236 0.72 -0.46 -12.89
CA GLY A 236 0.15 -1.57 -13.64
C GLY A 236 -1.03 -1.22 -14.56
N CYS A 237 -1.71 -0.10 -14.32
CA CYS A 237 -2.83 0.37 -15.15
C CYS A 237 -2.40 1.14 -16.41
N GLY A 238 -1.11 1.11 -16.76
CA GLY A 238 -0.60 1.62 -18.02
C GLY A 238 -0.15 3.09 -18.01
N ILE A 239 -0.02 3.71 -16.85
CA ILE A 239 0.56 5.04 -16.71
C ILE A 239 2.00 5.08 -17.24
N ASP A 240 2.37 6.16 -17.89
CA ASP A 240 3.78 6.42 -18.25
C ASP A 240 4.57 6.77 -16.99
N THR A 241 5.20 5.75 -16.41
CA THR A 241 5.97 5.89 -15.17
C THR A 241 7.08 6.92 -15.28
N VAL A 242 7.76 7.04 -16.43
CA VAL A 242 8.85 8.01 -16.61
C VAL A 242 8.32 9.42 -16.51
N LYS A 243 7.24 9.74 -17.25
CA LYS A 243 6.61 11.06 -17.23
C LYS A 243 6.04 11.40 -15.87
N ALA A 244 5.32 10.44 -15.25
CA ALA A 244 4.71 10.62 -13.95
C ALA A 244 5.74 10.93 -12.87
N VAL A 245 6.85 10.17 -12.82
CA VAL A 245 7.94 10.37 -11.87
C VAL A 245 8.67 11.69 -12.11
N ALA A 246 8.97 12.03 -13.36
CA ALA A 246 9.60 13.30 -13.72
C ALA A 246 8.72 14.52 -13.34
N LYS A 247 7.39 14.35 -13.36
CA LYS A 247 6.44 15.40 -12.96
C LYS A 247 6.34 15.57 -11.45
N ILE A 248 6.10 14.48 -10.71
CA ILE A 248 5.85 14.50 -9.26
C ILE A 248 7.14 14.71 -8.46
N LYS A 249 8.24 14.15 -8.90
CA LYS A 249 9.58 14.31 -8.29
C LYS A 249 9.60 13.88 -6.81
N ALA A 250 8.83 12.85 -6.44
CA ALA A 250 8.81 12.36 -5.08
C ALA A 250 10.23 12.01 -4.57
N LYS A 251 10.49 12.21 -3.28
CA LYS A 251 11.79 11.89 -2.67
C LYS A 251 12.03 10.38 -2.59
N ARG A 252 10.93 9.61 -2.39
CA ARG A 252 10.92 8.15 -2.38
C ARG A 252 9.65 7.64 -3.04
N ILE A 253 9.77 6.55 -3.80
CA ILE A 253 8.64 5.82 -4.38
C ILE A 253 8.61 4.42 -3.80
N VAL A 254 7.44 4.00 -3.31
CA VAL A 254 7.17 2.64 -2.90
C VAL A 254 6.11 2.06 -3.81
N PHE A 255 6.47 1.01 -4.54
CA PHE A 255 5.53 0.31 -5.40
C PHE A 255 4.67 -0.63 -4.57
N GLY A 256 3.36 -0.44 -4.65
CA GLY A 256 2.33 -1.31 -4.09
C GLY A 256 1.66 -2.17 -5.15
N HIS A 257 0.51 -2.76 -4.78
CA HIS A 257 -0.30 -3.63 -5.63
C HIS A 257 0.46 -4.89 -6.10
N LEU A 258 1.35 -5.38 -5.26
CA LEU A 258 2.15 -6.55 -5.55
C LEU A 258 1.35 -7.82 -5.20
N TRP A 259 1.40 -8.81 -6.11
CA TRP A 259 0.84 -10.15 -5.89
C TRP A 259 -0.64 -10.15 -5.49
N GLU A 260 -1.43 -9.41 -6.20
CA GLU A 260 -2.87 -9.44 -6.02
C GLU A 260 -3.44 -10.85 -6.21
N LEU A 261 -4.25 -11.31 -5.24
CA LEU A 261 -4.78 -12.68 -5.20
C LEU A 261 -6.14 -12.80 -5.85
N GLY A 262 -6.89 -11.82 -6.12
CA GLY A 262 -8.27 -11.88 -6.62
C GLY A 262 -8.40 -11.99 -8.14
N HIS A 263 -7.33 -11.79 -8.90
CA HIS A 263 -7.38 -11.78 -10.35
C HIS A 263 -7.08 -13.15 -10.98
N ARG A 264 -7.60 -13.37 -12.20
CA ARG A 264 -7.24 -14.55 -12.99
C ARG A 264 -5.76 -14.52 -13.33
N GLN A 265 -5.11 -15.68 -13.38
CA GLN A 265 -3.67 -15.83 -13.63
C GLN A 265 -3.14 -15.08 -14.86
N ASN A 266 -3.98 -14.88 -15.90
CA ASN A 266 -3.63 -14.16 -17.12
C ASN A 266 -4.08 -12.69 -17.13
N HIS A 267 -4.45 -12.14 -15.99
CA HIS A 267 -4.93 -10.75 -15.92
C HIS A 267 -3.76 -9.78 -16.00
N ARG A 268 -3.81 -8.87 -17.00
CA ARG A 268 -2.76 -7.87 -17.26
C ARG A 268 -2.53 -6.87 -16.11
N GLY A 269 -3.40 -6.84 -15.11
CA GLY A 269 -3.30 -5.98 -13.92
C GLY A 269 -2.39 -6.50 -12.81
N ARG A 270 -1.94 -7.77 -12.88
CA ARG A 270 -0.97 -8.28 -11.91
C ARG A 270 0.40 -7.67 -12.18
N LEU A 271 1.01 -7.15 -11.14
CA LEU A 271 2.39 -6.67 -11.21
C LEU A 271 3.33 -7.90 -11.14
N ASP A 272 3.58 -8.49 -12.30
CA ASP A 272 4.54 -9.57 -12.44
C ASP A 272 5.99 -9.07 -12.31
N GLU A 273 6.94 -9.99 -12.17
CA GLU A 273 8.34 -9.64 -12.03
C GLU A 273 8.90 -8.81 -13.20
N PRO A 274 8.62 -9.13 -14.49
CA PRO A 274 9.07 -8.31 -15.61
C PRO A 274 8.51 -6.88 -15.58
N LEU A 275 7.22 -6.74 -15.23
CA LEU A 275 6.58 -5.42 -15.12
C LEU A 275 7.17 -4.62 -13.98
N LEU A 276 7.41 -5.27 -12.85
CA LEU A 276 8.02 -4.66 -11.67
C LEU A 276 9.45 -4.17 -11.93
N ARG A 277 10.30 -5.00 -12.54
CA ARG A 277 11.66 -4.60 -12.93
C ARG A 277 11.65 -3.42 -13.90
N ARG A 278 10.69 -3.40 -14.83
CA ARG A 278 10.47 -2.28 -15.75
C ARG A 278 10.03 -1.02 -15.02
N ALA A 279 9.13 -1.16 -14.03
CA ALA A 279 8.66 -0.04 -13.21
C ALA A 279 9.82 0.61 -12.42
N LEU A 280 10.67 -0.20 -11.78
CA LEU A 280 11.87 0.27 -11.08
C LEU A 280 12.83 1.01 -12.02
N ALA A 281 13.12 0.42 -13.18
CA ALA A 281 13.99 1.05 -14.19
C ALA A 281 13.40 2.36 -14.73
N ASN A 282 12.09 2.41 -14.97
CA ASN A 282 11.39 3.59 -15.44
C ASN A 282 11.33 4.69 -14.37
N ALA A 283 11.19 4.36 -13.10
CA ALA A 283 11.28 5.33 -12.02
C ALA A 283 12.67 5.98 -11.96
N ALA A 284 13.72 5.19 -12.12
CA ALA A 284 15.10 5.72 -12.19
C ALA A 284 15.30 6.64 -13.41
N LYS A 285 14.77 6.27 -14.60
CA LYS A 285 14.75 7.14 -15.79
C LYS A 285 13.97 8.44 -15.56
N GLY A 286 12.87 8.38 -14.81
CA GLY A 286 12.07 9.55 -14.41
C GLY A 286 12.73 10.42 -13.34
N GLY A 287 13.91 10.04 -12.84
CA GLY A 287 14.71 10.82 -11.89
C GLY A 287 14.56 10.41 -10.42
N CYS A 288 13.84 9.32 -10.09
CA CYS A 288 13.77 8.81 -8.73
C CYS A 288 14.51 7.45 -8.63
N LYS A 289 15.69 7.48 -7.98
CA LYS A 289 16.47 6.26 -7.69
C LYS A 289 16.14 5.65 -6.33
N ASN A 290 15.49 6.40 -5.44
CA ASN A 290 15.08 5.91 -4.13
C ASN A 290 13.72 5.21 -4.25
N THR A 291 13.76 3.93 -4.64
CA THR A 291 12.57 3.11 -4.86
C THR A 291 12.63 1.84 -4.05
N SER A 292 11.48 1.36 -3.61
CA SER A 292 11.33 0.06 -2.93
C SER A 292 9.96 -0.55 -3.21
N LEU A 293 9.76 -1.77 -2.74
CA LEU A 293 8.51 -2.53 -2.86
C LEU A 293 7.82 -2.56 -1.50
N ALA A 294 6.48 -2.57 -1.52
CA ALA A 294 5.67 -2.79 -0.33
C ALA A 294 5.21 -4.25 -0.29
N PHE A 295 5.85 -5.07 0.52
CA PHE A 295 5.36 -6.42 0.82
C PHE A 295 4.28 -6.37 1.90
N TRP A 296 3.44 -7.39 1.94
CA TRP A 296 2.38 -7.48 2.97
C TRP A 296 2.99 -7.50 4.36
N GLY A 297 2.50 -6.64 5.23
CA GLY A 297 2.97 -6.50 6.60
C GLY A 297 4.24 -5.67 6.77
N ASP A 298 4.80 -5.08 5.71
CA ASP A 298 5.96 -4.23 5.84
C ASP A 298 5.62 -2.91 6.51
N ARG A 299 6.46 -2.49 7.42
CA ARG A 299 6.53 -1.10 7.86
C ARG A 299 7.41 -0.34 6.88
N ILE A 300 6.80 0.61 6.17
CA ILE A 300 7.44 1.39 5.10
C ILE A 300 8.17 2.61 5.67
N VAL A 301 7.61 3.18 6.74
CA VAL A 301 8.13 4.36 7.44
C VAL A 301 8.08 4.14 8.94
#